data_4c31b34db663e4cccbf78c55d56c525a
#
_entry.id   4c31b34db663e4cccbf78c55d56c525a
#
_cell.length_a   1.000
_cell.length_b   1.000
_cell.length_c   1.000
_cell.angle_alpha   90.00
_cell.angle_beta   90.00
_cell.angle_gamma   90.00
#
_symmetry.space_group_name_H-M   'P 1'
#
loop_
_entity.id
_entity.type
_entity.pdbx_description
1 polymer ?
#
loop_
_entity_poly.entity_id
_entity_poly.type
_entity_poly.pdbx_seq_one_letter_code
_entity_poly.pdbx_strand_id
1 'polypeptide(L)'
;MVYVSAPAEWNYKTKSFISYPLTIAGRKIGVLNATDKSGGGTFDEVDLNVLELIGPQVAVALERAEWQEKATEFQLMSITDLLTSLPNRRYLEVRLAEELNRSKRYDYPMSFLMIDIDDFKSYNDLNGHQAGDLALQISAHCLKAALRSADVAARYGGEEFCILLPQTPVHEAKVIAERIRQRVASTDYPHGKTQTLGSVTISIGVSTFTKEIDTAERIISAADSALYKAKHKGKNRIEVYQDNGSAEDSSVTGID
;
A
#
# COMPACT_ATOMS: atom_id res chain seq x y z
N MET A 1 -0.93 49.58 -5.56
CA MET A 1 -1.55 49.82 -4.23
C MET A 1 -3.03 50.11 -4.47
N VAL A 2 -3.95 49.25 -4.05
CA VAL A 2 -5.39 49.49 -4.18
C VAL A 2 -5.95 49.70 -2.79
N TYR A 3 -6.21 50.95 -2.43
CA TYR A 3 -7.01 51.27 -1.25
C TYR A 3 -8.48 51.10 -1.64
N VAL A 4 -9.12 50.07 -1.10
CA VAL A 4 -10.57 49.89 -1.20
C VAL A 4 -11.18 50.36 0.11
N SER A 5 -12.14 51.27 0.07
CA SER A 5 -12.91 51.63 1.23
C SER A 5 -13.68 50.45 1.75
N ALA A 6 -13.61 50.22 3.06
CA ALA A 6 -14.26 49.07 3.71
C ALA A 6 -15.78 49.09 3.46
N PRO A 7 -16.39 47.95 3.09
CA PRO A 7 -17.83 47.78 3.00
C PRO A 7 -18.53 48.05 4.34
N ALA A 8 -19.81 48.40 4.30
CA ALA A 8 -20.60 48.69 5.53
C ALA A 8 -20.69 47.52 6.52
N GLU A 9 -20.45 46.31 6.06
CA GLU A 9 -20.47 45.06 6.87
C GLU A 9 -19.06 44.55 7.24
N TRP A 10 -18.09 45.45 7.40
CA TRP A 10 -16.71 45.11 7.74
C TRP A 10 -16.58 44.60 9.18
N ASN A 11 -16.35 43.33 9.38
CA ASN A 11 -16.27 42.68 10.71
C ASN A 11 -14.89 42.77 11.39
N TYR A 12 -13.95 43.55 10.86
CA TYR A 12 -12.61 43.72 11.43
C TYR A 12 -12.55 44.92 12.36
N LYS A 13 -11.68 44.86 13.37
CA LYS A 13 -11.53 45.88 14.40
C LYS A 13 -11.00 47.22 13.86
N THR A 14 -10.16 47.14 12.82
CA THR A 14 -9.60 48.32 12.13
C THR A 14 -10.18 48.47 10.74
N LYS A 15 -10.31 49.68 10.23
CA LYS A 15 -10.77 49.95 8.86
C LYS A 15 -9.62 49.96 7.83
N SER A 16 -8.47 49.45 8.21
CA SER A 16 -7.26 49.42 7.38
C SER A 16 -6.80 47.99 7.18
N PHE A 17 -6.37 47.65 5.99
CA PHE A 17 -5.79 46.36 5.64
C PHE A 17 -4.71 46.52 4.56
N ILE A 18 -3.81 45.57 4.47
CA ILE A 18 -2.87 45.43 3.35
C ILE A 18 -3.16 44.10 2.66
N SER A 19 -3.22 44.15 1.32
CA SER A 19 -3.31 42.99 0.46
C SER A 19 -2.04 42.91 -0.41
N TYR A 20 -1.16 41.96 -0.10
CA TYR A 20 0.13 41.80 -0.77
C TYR A 20 0.13 40.60 -1.69
N PRO A 21 0.41 40.71 -2.98
CA PRO A 21 0.46 39.60 -3.91
C PRO A 21 1.72 38.76 -3.68
N LEU A 22 1.54 37.48 -3.47
CA LEU A 22 2.62 36.52 -3.39
C LEU A 22 2.95 36.04 -4.82
N THR A 23 4.16 36.35 -5.30
CA THR A 23 4.60 36.01 -6.65
C THR A 23 5.95 35.32 -6.66
N ILE A 24 6.14 34.35 -7.56
CA ILE A 24 7.43 33.71 -7.87
C ILE A 24 7.65 33.77 -9.36
N ALA A 25 8.78 34.31 -9.79
CA ALA A 25 9.14 34.46 -11.19
C ALA A 25 8.00 35.08 -12.07
N GLY A 26 7.28 36.08 -11.55
CA GLY A 26 6.17 36.74 -12.22
C GLY A 26 4.83 36.01 -12.20
N ARG A 27 4.78 34.78 -11.66
CA ARG A 27 3.54 33.99 -11.49
C ARG A 27 2.94 34.30 -10.12
N LYS A 28 1.63 34.64 -10.11
CA LYS A 28 0.88 34.83 -8.86
C LYS A 28 0.60 33.46 -8.22
N ILE A 29 0.98 33.29 -6.96
CA ILE A 29 0.77 32.07 -6.16
C ILE A 29 -0.39 32.26 -5.19
N GLY A 30 -0.55 33.48 -4.67
CA GLY A 30 -1.59 33.79 -3.71
C GLY A 30 -1.58 35.26 -3.34
N VAL A 31 -2.29 35.58 -2.26
CA VAL A 31 -2.37 36.92 -1.69
C VAL A 31 -2.25 36.81 -0.18
N LEU A 32 -1.38 37.62 0.41
CA LEU A 32 -1.26 37.76 1.85
C LEU A 32 -2.09 38.97 2.30
N ASN A 33 -3.10 38.74 3.11
CA ASN A 33 -3.93 39.79 3.68
C ASN A 33 -3.56 40.01 5.14
N ALA A 34 -3.21 41.23 5.51
CA ALA A 34 -3.00 41.67 6.88
C ALA A 34 -4.15 42.56 7.31
N THR A 35 -4.81 42.24 8.42
CA THR A 35 -5.94 42.96 9.01
C THR A 35 -5.71 43.16 10.48
N ASP A 36 -6.45 44.07 11.10
CA ASP A 36 -6.46 44.28 12.56
C ASP A 36 -5.08 44.57 13.18
N LYS A 37 -4.42 45.65 12.71
CA LYS A 37 -3.10 46.07 13.22
C LYS A 37 -3.09 46.09 14.74
N SER A 38 -2.10 45.44 15.35
CA SER A 38 -1.89 45.44 16.79
C SER A 38 -1.73 46.89 17.31
N GLY A 39 -2.47 47.28 18.37
CA GLY A 39 -2.50 48.63 18.86
C GLY A 39 -3.56 49.53 18.24
N GLY A 40 -4.39 49.06 17.31
CA GLY A 40 -5.59 49.74 16.79
C GLY A 40 -5.36 50.89 15.81
N GLY A 41 -4.15 51.00 15.20
CA GLY A 41 -3.82 51.97 14.20
C GLY A 41 -4.15 51.55 12.78
N THR A 42 -3.93 52.45 11.81
CA THR A 42 -3.93 52.14 10.38
C THR A 42 -2.59 51.55 9.97
N PHE A 43 -2.59 50.70 8.94
CA PHE A 43 -1.37 50.26 8.30
C PHE A 43 -0.69 51.40 7.57
N ASP A 44 0.63 51.46 7.62
CA ASP A 44 1.48 52.48 7.02
C ASP A 44 2.55 51.89 6.09
N GLU A 45 3.45 52.72 5.55
CA GLU A 45 4.53 52.30 4.64
C GLU A 45 5.54 51.36 5.34
N VAL A 46 5.72 51.47 6.65
CA VAL A 46 6.62 50.58 7.38
C VAL A 46 6.07 49.14 7.41
N ASP A 47 4.74 49.00 7.62
CA ASP A 47 4.07 47.73 7.59
C ASP A 47 4.14 47.08 6.18
N LEU A 48 4.00 47.91 5.14
CA LEU A 48 4.12 47.48 3.73
C LEU A 48 5.56 46.96 3.46
N ASN A 49 6.58 47.71 3.87
CA ASN A 49 7.98 47.32 3.71
C ASN A 49 8.29 45.99 4.38
N VAL A 50 7.69 45.69 5.53
CA VAL A 50 7.80 44.38 6.20
C VAL A 50 7.20 43.28 5.32
N LEU A 51 6.01 43.51 4.73
CA LEU A 51 5.40 42.52 3.83
C LEU A 51 6.20 42.34 2.53
N GLU A 52 6.80 43.39 2.00
CA GLU A 52 7.70 43.30 0.85
C GLU A 52 8.97 42.50 1.16
N LEU A 53 9.46 42.56 2.38
CA LEU A 53 10.64 41.79 2.82
C LEU A 53 10.30 40.32 3.02
N ILE A 54 9.17 40.00 3.69
CA ILE A 54 8.81 38.63 4.03
C ILE A 54 7.97 37.93 2.95
N GLY A 55 7.22 38.67 2.16
CA GLY A 55 6.32 38.14 1.13
C GLY A 55 6.96 37.16 0.16
N PRO A 56 8.15 37.46 -0.42
CA PRO A 56 8.86 36.51 -1.27
C PRO A 56 9.24 35.21 -0.56
N GLN A 57 9.63 35.29 0.71
CA GLN A 57 9.97 34.09 1.50
C GLN A 57 8.75 33.24 1.81
N VAL A 58 7.62 33.88 2.14
CA VAL A 58 6.32 33.20 2.33
C VAL A 58 5.89 32.53 1.01
N ALA A 59 6.03 33.23 -0.12
CA ALA A 59 5.71 32.68 -1.43
C ALA A 59 6.51 31.40 -1.72
N VAL A 60 7.83 31.44 -1.53
CA VAL A 60 8.71 30.26 -1.72
C VAL A 60 8.35 29.12 -0.77
N ALA A 61 8.04 29.43 0.49
CA ALA A 61 7.63 28.41 1.47
C ALA A 61 6.32 27.72 1.08
N LEU A 62 5.33 28.48 0.59
CA LEU A 62 4.06 27.94 0.11
C LEU A 62 4.25 27.05 -1.14
N GLU A 63 5.01 27.53 -2.11
CA GLU A 63 5.30 26.75 -3.33
C GLU A 63 6.03 25.44 -2.98
N ARG A 64 7.00 25.49 -2.08
CA ARG A 64 7.70 24.29 -1.61
C ARG A 64 6.77 23.31 -0.93
N ALA A 65 5.86 23.77 -0.08
CA ALA A 65 4.86 22.93 0.58
C ALA A 65 3.94 22.24 -0.44
N GLU A 66 3.46 22.98 -1.44
CA GLU A 66 2.62 22.44 -2.53
C GLU A 66 3.36 21.38 -3.36
N TRP A 67 4.64 21.61 -3.68
CA TRP A 67 5.45 20.63 -4.40
C TRP A 67 5.73 19.38 -3.55
N GLN A 68 5.93 19.52 -2.24
CA GLN A 68 6.10 18.37 -1.35
C GLN A 68 4.82 17.54 -1.26
N GLU A 69 3.66 18.18 -1.16
CA GLU A 69 2.38 17.49 -1.16
C GLU A 69 2.15 16.70 -2.46
N LYS A 70 2.35 17.33 -3.60
CA LYS A 70 2.27 16.68 -4.92
C LYS A 70 3.28 15.54 -5.07
N ALA A 71 4.52 15.73 -4.63
CA ALA A 71 5.54 14.68 -4.68
C ALA A 71 5.15 13.47 -3.83
N THR A 72 4.57 13.70 -2.64
CA THR A 72 4.06 12.63 -1.77
C THR A 72 2.88 11.91 -2.42
N GLU A 73 1.96 12.63 -3.02
CA GLU A 73 0.81 12.06 -3.74
C GLU A 73 1.28 11.20 -4.93
N PHE A 74 2.21 11.70 -5.75
CA PHE A 74 2.81 10.91 -6.85
C PHE A 74 3.55 9.68 -6.32
N GLN A 75 4.22 9.78 -5.19
CA GLN A 75 4.92 8.66 -4.58
C GLN A 75 3.94 7.59 -4.10
N LEU A 76 2.85 7.99 -3.43
CA LEU A 76 1.78 7.08 -3.00
C LEU A 76 1.10 6.39 -4.19
N MET A 77 0.76 7.12 -5.24
CA MET A 77 0.21 6.55 -6.48
C MET A 77 1.18 5.58 -7.16
N SER A 78 2.50 5.79 -7.00
CA SER A 78 3.53 4.91 -7.58
C SER A 78 3.73 3.59 -6.82
N ILE A 79 3.30 3.48 -5.55
CA ILE A 79 3.54 2.30 -4.70
C ILE A 79 2.27 1.59 -4.23
N THR A 80 1.08 2.14 -4.50
CA THR A 80 -0.21 1.55 -4.12
C THR A 80 -1.03 1.13 -5.32
N ASP A 81 -1.85 0.10 -5.15
CA ASP A 81 -2.92 -0.27 -6.08
C ASP A 81 -4.18 0.56 -5.77
N LEU A 82 -4.68 1.28 -6.77
CA LEU A 82 -5.77 2.23 -6.60
C LEU A 82 -7.12 1.56 -6.24
N LEU A 83 -7.32 0.31 -6.66
CA LEU A 83 -8.57 -0.40 -6.36
C LEU A 83 -8.60 -0.89 -4.92
N THR A 84 -7.53 -1.54 -4.47
CA THR A 84 -7.48 -2.24 -3.18
C THR A 84 -6.84 -1.44 -2.06
N SER A 85 -6.17 -0.33 -2.38
CA SER A 85 -5.36 0.48 -1.45
C SER A 85 -4.25 -0.33 -0.74
N LEU A 86 -3.92 -1.51 -1.23
CA LEU A 86 -2.73 -2.24 -0.83
C LEU A 86 -1.51 -1.73 -1.59
N PRO A 87 -0.30 -1.94 -1.09
CA PRO A 87 0.90 -1.85 -1.89
C PRO A 87 0.77 -2.60 -3.20
N ASN A 88 1.37 -2.06 -4.26
CA ASN A 88 1.41 -2.72 -5.55
C ASN A 88 2.64 -3.65 -5.68
N ARG A 89 2.70 -4.40 -6.77
CA ARG A 89 3.78 -5.33 -7.09
C ARG A 89 5.16 -4.66 -7.01
N ARG A 90 5.32 -3.44 -7.53
CA ARG A 90 6.60 -2.73 -7.53
C ARG A 90 7.13 -2.48 -6.11
N TYR A 91 6.25 -2.02 -5.22
CA TYR A 91 6.61 -1.83 -3.81
C TYR A 91 7.01 -3.15 -3.15
N LEU A 92 6.24 -4.21 -3.40
CA LEU A 92 6.52 -5.54 -2.85
C LEU A 92 7.90 -6.05 -3.27
N GLU A 93 8.26 -5.93 -4.55
CA GLU A 93 9.56 -6.38 -5.09
C GLU A 93 10.74 -5.67 -4.40
N VAL A 94 10.62 -4.36 -4.16
CA VAL A 94 11.63 -3.60 -3.41
C VAL A 94 11.73 -4.10 -1.96
N ARG A 95 10.60 -4.26 -1.28
CA ARG A 95 10.56 -4.73 0.11
C ARG A 95 11.07 -6.17 0.26
N LEU A 96 10.76 -7.03 -0.71
CA LEU A 96 11.26 -8.40 -0.73
C LEU A 96 12.78 -8.44 -0.87
N ALA A 97 13.37 -7.64 -1.77
CA ALA A 97 14.81 -7.55 -1.92
C ALA A 97 15.51 -7.05 -0.64
N GLU A 98 14.96 -6.04 0.01
CA GLU A 98 15.47 -5.53 1.30
C GLU A 98 15.44 -6.61 2.39
N GLU A 99 14.32 -7.34 2.50
CA GLU A 99 14.16 -8.35 3.54
C GLU A 99 15.03 -9.58 3.29
N LEU A 100 15.20 -10.01 2.03
CA LEU A 100 16.15 -11.04 1.65
C LEU A 100 17.58 -10.70 2.08
N ASN A 101 18.01 -9.46 1.85
CA ASN A 101 19.32 -8.98 2.28
C ASN A 101 19.48 -9.03 3.81
N ARG A 102 18.42 -8.71 4.56
CA ARG A 102 18.41 -8.82 6.03
C ARG A 102 18.47 -10.27 6.47
N SER A 103 17.64 -11.15 5.88
CA SER A 103 17.62 -12.58 6.18
C SER A 103 18.98 -13.23 5.92
N LYS A 104 19.64 -12.92 4.81
CA LYS A 104 21.00 -13.39 4.52
C LYS A 104 22.03 -12.90 5.52
N ARG A 105 21.93 -11.63 5.95
CA ARG A 105 22.93 -11.00 6.83
C ARG A 105 22.82 -11.47 8.28
N TYR A 106 21.61 -11.67 8.75
CA TYR A 106 21.33 -11.92 10.17
C TYR A 106 20.79 -13.31 10.46
N ASP A 107 20.68 -14.16 9.45
CA ASP A 107 20.10 -15.52 9.52
C ASP A 107 18.69 -15.53 10.11
N TYR A 108 17.86 -14.53 9.75
CA TYR A 108 16.47 -14.45 10.16
C TYR A 108 15.57 -15.22 9.21
N PRO A 109 14.59 -15.97 9.72
CA PRO A 109 13.59 -16.61 8.87
C PRO A 109 12.74 -15.53 8.18
N MET A 110 12.31 -15.80 6.97
CA MET A 110 11.38 -14.97 6.23
C MET A 110 10.49 -15.89 5.40
N SER A 111 9.20 -15.61 5.38
CA SER A 111 8.25 -16.36 4.54
C SER A 111 7.54 -15.45 3.56
N PHE A 112 7.12 -16.05 2.46
CA PHE A 112 6.40 -15.38 1.40
C PHE A 112 5.18 -16.21 0.99
N LEU A 113 4.04 -15.53 0.84
CA LEU A 113 2.78 -16.13 0.43
C LEU A 113 2.38 -15.59 -0.95
N MET A 114 2.07 -16.50 -1.88
CA MET A 114 1.36 -16.19 -3.11
C MET A 114 -0.10 -16.64 -2.95
N ILE A 115 -1.02 -15.75 -3.26
CA ILE A 115 -2.46 -15.92 -3.00
C ILE A 115 -3.23 -15.59 -4.26
N ASP A 116 -4.26 -16.39 -4.54
CA ASP A 116 -5.16 -16.15 -5.67
C ASP A 116 -6.60 -16.44 -5.26
N ILE A 117 -7.53 -15.62 -5.75
CA ILE A 117 -8.97 -15.82 -5.50
C ILE A 117 -9.46 -16.94 -6.39
N ASP A 118 -10.01 -17.97 -5.77
CA ASP A 118 -10.51 -19.15 -6.48
C ASP A 118 -11.69 -18.81 -7.38
N ASP A 119 -11.65 -19.27 -8.63
CA ASP A 119 -12.70 -19.10 -9.64
C ASP A 119 -13.11 -17.64 -9.91
N PHE A 120 -12.19 -16.67 -9.72
CA PHE A 120 -12.51 -15.24 -9.83
C PHE A 120 -13.01 -14.85 -11.22
N LYS A 121 -12.47 -15.45 -12.27
CA LYS A 121 -12.99 -15.24 -13.63
C LYS A 121 -14.46 -15.63 -13.74
N SER A 122 -14.83 -16.80 -13.23
CA SER A 122 -16.23 -17.27 -13.23
C SER A 122 -17.12 -16.33 -12.39
N TYR A 123 -16.62 -15.83 -11.27
CA TYR A 123 -17.32 -14.84 -10.46
C TYR A 123 -17.62 -13.57 -11.27
N ASN A 124 -16.64 -13.03 -12.00
CA ASN A 124 -16.81 -11.86 -12.86
C ASN A 124 -17.78 -12.12 -14.02
N ASP A 125 -17.65 -13.27 -14.68
CA ASP A 125 -18.50 -13.62 -15.83
C ASP A 125 -19.98 -13.72 -15.41
N LEU A 126 -20.27 -14.17 -14.19
CA LEU A 126 -21.64 -14.31 -13.66
C LEU A 126 -22.19 -13.01 -13.06
N ASN A 127 -21.36 -12.20 -12.40
CA ASN A 127 -21.83 -11.10 -11.56
C ASN A 127 -21.39 -9.71 -12.05
N GLY A 128 -20.56 -9.66 -13.10
CA GLY A 128 -20.00 -8.44 -13.67
C GLY A 128 -18.76 -7.93 -12.95
N HIS A 129 -17.97 -7.11 -13.65
CA HIS A 129 -16.69 -6.59 -13.15
C HIS A 129 -16.81 -5.73 -11.90
N GLN A 130 -17.92 -4.99 -11.73
CA GLN A 130 -18.12 -4.18 -10.52
C GLN A 130 -18.24 -5.04 -9.26
N ALA A 131 -18.88 -6.20 -9.35
CA ALA A 131 -18.93 -7.16 -8.24
C ALA A 131 -17.54 -7.76 -7.97
N GLY A 132 -16.77 -8.01 -9.02
CA GLY A 132 -15.38 -8.46 -8.91
C GLY A 132 -14.47 -7.43 -8.25
N ASP A 133 -14.59 -6.17 -8.62
CA ASP A 133 -13.83 -5.08 -7.99
C ASP A 133 -14.12 -4.99 -6.49
N LEU A 134 -15.40 -5.11 -6.10
CA LEU A 134 -15.78 -5.14 -4.70
C LEU A 134 -15.23 -6.39 -3.98
N ALA A 135 -15.24 -7.55 -4.64
CA ALA A 135 -14.66 -8.77 -4.07
C ALA A 135 -13.14 -8.63 -3.86
N LEU A 136 -12.42 -7.98 -4.77
CA LEU A 136 -11.00 -7.65 -4.60
C LEU A 136 -10.76 -6.72 -3.41
N GLN A 137 -11.58 -5.69 -3.23
CA GLN A 137 -11.49 -4.75 -2.10
C GLN A 137 -11.75 -5.45 -0.77
N ILE A 138 -12.77 -6.28 -0.69
CA ILE A 138 -13.11 -7.06 0.52
C ILE A 138 -11.96 -8.03 0.85
N SER A 139 -11.45 -8.75 -0.15
CA SER A 139 -10.30 -9.65 0.02
C SER A 139 -9.08 -8.91 0.54
N ALA A 140 -8.73 -7.78 -0.05
CA ALA A 140 -7.64 -6.93 0.40
C ALA A 140 -7.79 -6.49 1.87
N HIS A 141 -9.01 -6.12 2.28
CA HIS A 141 -9.30 -5.78 3.66
C HIS A 141 -9.10 -7.00 4.60
N CYS A 142 -9.57 -8.18 4.20
CA CYS A 142 -9.38 -9.42 4.96
C CYS A 142 -7.90 -9.75 5.16
N LEU A 143 -7.09 -9.62 4.11
CA LEU A 143 -5.65 -9.82 4.17
C LEU A 143 -5.00 -8.84 5.16
N LYS A 144 -5.22 -7.54 4.97
CA LYS A 144 -4.62 -6.48 5.79
C LYS A 144 -4.98 -6.62 7.27
N ALA A 145 -6.22 -6.94 7.59
CA ALA A 145 -6.70 -7.08 8.97
C ALA A 145 -6.14 -8.33 9.72
N ALA A 146 -5.51 -9.26 8.99
CA ALA A 146 -4.88 -10.44 9.57
C ALA A 146 -3.37 -10.27 9.81
N LEU A 147 -2.77 -9.13 9.46
CA LEU A 147 -1.34 -8.91 9.44
C LEU A 147 -0.87 -7.93 10.52
N ARG A 148 0.41 -8.06 10.90
CA ARG A 148 1.12 -7.13 11.79
C ARG A 148 1.61 -5.93 10.97
N SER A 149 2.03 -4.87 11.63
CA SER A 149 2.59 -3.67 10.97
C SER A 149 3.88 -3.94 10.18
N ALA A 150 4.65 -4.96 10.55
CA ALA A 150 5.87 -5.35 9.86
C ALA A 150 5.61 -6.18 8.59
N ASP A 151 4.43 -6.81 8.49
CA ASP A 151 4.05 -7.64 7.36
C ASP A 151 3.59 -6.76 6.20
N VAL A 152 3.85 -7.19 4.97
CA VAL A 152 3.48 -6.45 3.77
C VAL A 152 2.53 -7.28 2.92
N ALA A 153 1.27 -6.86 2.83
CA ALA A 153 0.35 -7.38 1.81
C ALA A 153 0.39 -6.47 0.58
N ALA A 154 0.37 -7.04 -0.60
CA ALA A 154 0.36 -6.33 -1.87
C ALA A 154 -0.56 -7.00 -2.89
N ARG A 155 -1.13 -6.21 -3.80
CA ARG A 155 -1.75 -6.75 -5.01
C ARG A 155 -0.67 -6.99 -6.06
N TYR A 156 -0.53 -8.24 -6.47
CA TYR A 156 0.55 -8.66 -7.37
C TYR A 156 0.12 -8.61 -8.86
N GLY A 157 -1.13 -8.93 -9.13
CA GLY A 157 -1.73 -8.92 -10.46
C GLY A 157 -3.26 -8.89 -10.35
N GLY A 158 -3.99 -9.17 -11.42
CA GLY A 158 -5.45 -9.11 -11.49
C GLY A 158 -6.20 -9.54 -10.23
N GLU A 159 -6.19 -10.85 -9.93
CA GLU A 159 -6.81 -11.47 -8.75
C GLU A 159 -5.79 -12.06 -7.76
N GLU A 160 -4.50 -11.74 -7.99
CA GLU A 160 -3.38 -12.27 -7.22
C GLU A 160 -2.89 -11.27 -6.18
N PHE A 161 -2.64 -11.78 -4.99
CA PHE A 161 -2.06 -11.05 -3.87
C PHE A 161 -0.82 -11.75 -3.35
N CYS A 162 0.07 -10.97 -2.76
CA CYS A 162 1.25 -11.51 -2.08
C CYS A 162 1.35 -10.98 -0.67
N ILE A 163 1.96 -11.77 0.21
CA ILE A 163 2.29 -11.34 1.56
C ILE A 163 3.74 -11.68 1.86
N LEU A 164 4.50 -10.67 2.25
CA LEU A 164 5.83 -10.82 2.81
C LEU A 164 5.74 -10.82 4.34
N LEU A 165 6.30 -11.82 4.96
CA LEU A 165 6.32 -12.03 6.40
C LEU A 165 7.77 -12.00 6.91
N PRO A 166 8.29 -10.84 7.33
CA PRO A 166 9.61 -10.73 7.93
C PRO A 166 9.70 -11.54 9.23
N GLN A 167 10.89 -12.08 9.51
CA GLN A 167 11.20 -12.81 10.76
C GLN A 167 10.14 -13.87 11.12
N THR A 168 9.61 -14.55 10.11
CA THR A 168 8.51 -15.50 10.27
C THR A 168 8.90 -16.87 9.68
N PRO A 169 9.08 -17.89 10.48
CA PRO A 169 9.38 -19.25 10.00
C PRO A 169 8.13 -19.91 9.40
N VAL A 170 8.34 -20.99 8.66
CA VAL A 170 7.29 -21.67 7.88
C VAL A 170 6.08 -22.10 8.71
N HIS A 171 6.28 -22.56 9.95
CA HIS A 171 5.18 -23.00 10.79
C HIS A 171 4.26 -21.85 11.22
N GLU A 172 4.82 -20.67 11.54
CA GLU A 172 4.05 -19.47 11.83
C GLU A 172 3.37 -18.93 10.56
N ALA A 173 4.08 -18.94 9.42
CA ALA A 173 3.51 -18.52 8.13
C ALA A 173 2.28 -19.36 7.76
N LYS A 174 2.29 -20.69 8.03
CA LYS A 174 1.12 -21.56 7.84
C LYS A 174 -0.06 -21.14 8.71
N VAL A 175 0.18 -20.78 9.97
CA VAL A 175 -0.89 -20.31 10.89
C VAL A 175 -1.49 -18.99 10.39
N ILE A 176 -0.63 -18.07 9.95
CA ILE A 176 -1.07 -16.80 9.39
C ILE A 176 -1.89 -17.04 8.10
N ALA A 177 -1.38 -17.87 7.20
CA ALA A 177 -2.05 -18.21 5.94
C ALA A 177 -3.43 -18.86 6.21
N GLU A 178 -3.54 -19.79 7.16
CA GLU A 178 -4.81 -20.42 7.49
C GLU A 178 -5.81 -19.43 8.09
N ARG A 179 -5.36 -18.54 8.96
CA ARG A 179 -6.19 -17.45 9.48
C ARG A 179 -6.74 -16.57 8.39
N ILE A 180 -5.93 -16.24 7.40
CA ILE A 180 -6.32 -15.42 6.24
C ILE A 180 -7.34 -16.20 5.40
N ARG A 181 -7.05 -17.46 5.05
CA ARG A 181 -7.93 -18.31 4.25
C ARG A 181 -9.30 -18.43 4.89
N GLN A 182 -9.37 -18.76 6.18
CA GLN A 182 -10.63 -18.88 6.92
C GLN A 182 -11.39 -17.55 6.97
N ARG A 183 -10.69 -16.43 7.17
CA ARG A 183 -11.31 -15.12 7.21
C ARG A 183 -11.95 -14.77 5.87
N VAL A 184 -11.27 -15.01 4.75
CA VAL A 184 -11.84 -14.80 3.41
C VAL A 184 -13.05 -15.70 3.19
N ALA A 185 -12.93 -16.99 3.45
CA ALA A 185 -14.02 -17.96 3.25
C ALA A 185 -15.26 -17.70 4.12
N SER A 186 -15.09 -17.06 5.30
CA SER A 186 -16.18 -16.74 6.23
C SER A 186 -16.76 -15.33 6.04
N THR A 187 -16.16 -14.50 5.19
CA THR A 187 -16.63 -13.14 4.93
C THR A 187 -17.76 -13.15 3.91
N ASP A 188 -18.79 -12.33 4.13
CA ASP A 188 -19.87 -12.15 3.18
C ASP A 188 -19.39 -11.32 1.98
N TYR A 189 -19.49 -11.93 0.80
CA TYR A 189 -19.23 -11.28 -0.48
C TYR A 189 -20.55 -11.14 -1.26
N PRO A 190 -20.76 -10.07 -2.01
CA PRO A 190 -21.86 -9.99 -2.95
C PRO A 190 -21.87 -11.25 -3.84
N HIS A 191 -23.01 -11.91 -3.93
CA HIS A 191 -23.14 -13.15 -4.70
C HIS A 191 -22.20 -14.31 -4.31
N GLY A 192 -21.51 -14.24 -3.17
CA GLY A 192 -20.54 -15.26 -2.74
C GLY A 192 -21.12 -16.66 -2.63
N LYS A 193 -22.39 -16.77 -2.22
CA LYS A 193 -23.11 -18.05 -2.07
C LYS A 193 -23.38 -18.81 -3.38
N THR A 194 -23.26 -18.12 -4.52
CA THR A 194 -23.43 -18.74 -5.85
C THR A 194 -22.15 -19.33 -6.41
N GLN A 195 -21.03 -19.18 -5.69
CA GLN A 195 -19.76 -19.76 -6.09
C GLN A 195 -19.73 -21.28 -5.93
N THR A 196 -18.87 -21.95 -6.72
CA THR A 196 -18.72 -23.41 -6.75
C THR A 196 -18.44 -24.00 -5.35
N LEU A 197 -17.72 -23.27 -4.49
CA LEU A 197 -17.40 -23.67 -3.12
C LEU A 197 -18.36 -23.08 -2.06
N GLY A 198 -19.48 -22.47 -2.50
CA GLY A 198 -20.49 -21.85 -1.61
C GLY A 198 -20.07 -20.52 -0.99
N SER A 199 -18.88 -20.04 -1.26
CA SER A 199 -18.33 -18.75 -0.84
C SER A 199 -17.15 -18.35 -1.74
N VAL A 200 -16.75 -17.08 -1.69
CA VAL A 200 -15.46 -16.66 -2.26
C VAL A 200 -14.36 -17.23 -1.39
N THR A 201 -13.43 -17.93 -2.01
CA THR A 201 -12.30 -18.56 -1.32
C THR A 201 -10.98 -18.18 -1.98
N ILE A 202 -9.87 -18.48 -1.31
CA ILE A 202 -8.52 -18.26 -1.80
C ILE A 202 -7.68 -19.52 -1.67
N SER A 203 -6.79 -19.72 -2.63
CA SER A 203 -5.71 -20.68 -2.54
C SER A 203 -4.41 -19.96 -2.20
N ILE A 204 -3.56 -20.59 -1.39
CA ILE A 204 -2.33 -19.97 -0.89
C ILE A 204 -1.16 -20.93 -1.08
N GLY A 205 -0.09 -20.44 -1.73
CA GLY A 205 1.22 -21.06 -1.76
C GLY A 205 2.17 -20.36 -0.80
N VAL A 206 2.90 -21.13 0.01
CA VAL A 206 3.86 -20.62 0.99
C VAL A 206 5.26 -21.04 0.62
N SER A 207 6.20 -20.11 0.57
CA SER A 207 7.63 -20.37 0.50
C SER A 207 8.37 -19.71 1.65
N THR A 208 9.55 -20.22 1.98
CA THR A 208 10.37 -19.67 3.06
C THR A 208 11.80 -19.55 2.59
N PHE A 209 12.47 -18.50 3.04
CA PHE A 209 13.89 -18.28 2.80
C PHE A 209 14.71 -19.45 3.33
N THR A 210 15.55 -20.03 2.47
CA THR A 210 16.58 -21.02 2.79
C THR A 210 17.85 -20.67 2.02
N LYS A 211 18.92 -21.43 2.22
CA LYS A 211 20.16 -21.23 1.43
C LYS A 211 19.97 -21.52 -0.06
N GLU A 212 19.05 -22.41 -0.38
CA GLU A 212 18.70 -22.82 -1.74
C GLU A 212 17.67 -21.86 -2.37
N ILE A 213 16.81 -21.22 -1.53
CA ILE A 213 15.74 -20.30 -1.94
C ILE A 213 16.08 -18.91 -1.39
N ASP A 214 17.09 -18.30 -1.98
CA ASP A 214 17.74 -17.09 -1.44
C ASP A 214 17.63 -15.86 -2.35
N THR A 215 16.96 -15.97 -3.50
CA THR A 215 16.66 -14.83 -4.39
C THR A 215 15.17 -14.55 -4.50
N ALA A 216 14.80 -13.33 -4.88
CA ALA A 216 13.40 -12.94 -5.05
C ALA A 216 12.68 -13.85 -6.05
N GLU A 217 13.34 -14.15 -7.16
CA GLU A 217 12.79 -15.01 -8.21
C GLU A 217 12.52 -16.43 -7.68
N ARG A 218 13.46 -17.00 -6.92
CA ARG A 218 13.31 -18.35 -6.35
C ARG A 218 12.20 -18.41 -5.32
N ILE A 219 12.11 -17.42 -4.43
CA ILE A 219 11.05 -17.33 -3.41
C ILE A 219 9.68 -17.21 -4.06
N ILE A 220 9.53 -16.32 -5.05
CA ILE A 220 8.27 -16.13 -5.77
C ILE A 220 7.91 -17.40 -6.54
N SER A 221 8.84 -17.99 -7.29
CA SER A 221 8.62 -19.24 -8.05
C SER A 221 8.25 -20.43 -7.15
N ALA A 222 8.88 -20.53 -5.97
CA ALA A 222 8.55 -21.58 -4.98
C ALA A 222 7.13 -21.40 -4.44
N ALA A 223 6.73 -20.17 -4.08
CA ALA A 223 5.39 -19.87 -3.63
C ALA A 223 4.34 -20.10 -4.73
N ASP A 224 4.62 -19.71 -5.97
CA ASP A 224 3.74 -19.94 -7.12
C ASP A 224 3.54 -21.44 -7.38
N SER A 225 4.63 -22.23 -7.35
CA SER A 225 4.55 -23.69 -7.47
C SER A 225 3.69 -24.34 -6.38
N ALA A 226 3.76 -23.83 -5.16
CA ALA A 226 2.91 -24.27 -4.06
C ALA A 226 1.44 -23.84 -4.27
N LEU A 227 1.20 -22.61 -4.72
CA LEU A 227 -0.14 -22.12 -5.08
C LEU A 227 -0.78 -22.97 -6.18
N TYR A 228 -0.02 -23.30 -7.21
CA TYR A 228 -0.48 -24.20 -8.26
C TYR A 228 -0.93 -25.57 -7.70
N LYS A 229 -0.16 -26.15 -6.77
CA LYS A 229 -0.55 -27.39 -6.08
C LYS A 229 -1.83 -27.20 -5.26
N ALA A 230 -2.00 -26.06 -4.57
CA ALA A 230 -3.22 -25.74 -3.82
C ALA A 230 -4.45 -25.71 -4.72
N LYS A 231 -4.36 -25.04 -5.87
CA LYS A 231 -5.45 -24.98 -6.87
C LYS A 231 -5.81 -26.37 -7.41
N HIS A 232 -4.81 -27.19 -7.76
CA HIS A 232 -5.03 -28.54 -8.31
C HIS A 232 -5.54 -29.56 -7.30
N LYS A 233 -5.26 -29.39 -6.01
CA LYS A 233 -5.76 -30.27 -4.94
C LYS A 233 -7.18 -29.94 -4.49
N GLY A 234 -7.88 -29.01 -5.16
CA GLY A 234 -9.29 -28.68 -4.91
C GLY A 234 -9.54 -27.30 -4.30
N LYS A 235 -8.59 -26.39 -4.43
CA LYS A 235 -8.72 -24.96 -4.01
C LYS A 235 -9.00 -24.78 -2.52
N ASN A 236 -9.25 -23.55 -2.08
CA ASN A 236 -9.57 -23.19 -0.69
C ASN A 236 -8.62 -23.84 0.33
N ARG A 237 -7.31 -23.78 0.09
CA ARG A 237 -6.26 -24.43 0.90
C ARG A 237 -4.92 -23.74 0.82
N ILE A 238 -4.03 -24.21 1.68
CA ILE A 238 -2.64 -23.80 1.73
C ILE A 238 -1.78 -24.98 1.34
N GLU A 239 -0.79 -24.73 0.51
CA GLU A 239 0.31 -25.65 0.25
C GLU A 239 1.63 -24.93 0.57
N VAL A 240 2.58 -25.68 1.10
CA VAL A 240 3.93 -25.19 1.38
C VAL A 240 4.85 -25.77 0.32
N TYR A 241 5.72 -24.95 -0.23
CA TYR A 241 6.78 -25.43 -1.10
C TYR A 241 7.70 -26.37 -0.34
N GLN A 242 7.93 -27.53 -0.89
CA GLN A 242 8.90 -28.49 -0.40
C GLN A 242 9.93 -28.69 -1.50
N ASP A 243 11.19 -28.49 -1.16
CA ASP A 243 12.27 -28.81 -2.07
C ASP A 243 12.42 -30.35 -2.11
N ASN A 244 12.09 -30.95 -3.24
CA ASN A 244 12.18 -32.40 -3.41
C ASN A 244 13.64 -32.87 -3.59
N GLY A 245 14.63 -32.03 -3.33
CA GLY A 245 16.06 -32.29 -3.51
C GLY A 245 16.75 -33.17 -2.47
N SER A 246 16.03 -33.70 -1.46
CA SER A 246 16.65 -34.49 -0.38
C SER A 246 16.00 -35.86 -0.12
N ALA A 247 15.30 -36.46 -1.08
CA ALA A 247 14.62 -37.74 -0.88
C ALA A 247 15.22 -38.92 -1.71
N GLU A 248 16.43 -38.78 -2.26
CA GLU A 248 17.12 -39.89 -2.90
C GLU A 248 18.55 -40.02 -2.39
N ASP A 249 18.76 -40.37 -1.12
CA ASP A 249 20.01 -41.05 -0.72
C ASP A 249 19.90 -41.71 0.70
N SER A 250 18.90 -42.56 0.88
CA SER A 250 18.87 -43.41 2.08
C SER A 250 18.38 -44.84 1.79
N SER A 251 18.71 -45.37 0.61
CA SER A 251 18.48 -46.78 0.33
C SER A 251 19.58 -47.36 -0.54
N VAL A 252 20.82 -47.40 -0.03
CA VAL A 252 21.82 -48.47 -0.40
C VAL A 252 22.91 -48.48 0.67
N THR A 253 22.71 -49.27 1.73
CA THR A 253 23.76 -50.02 2.39
C THR A 253 23.09 -51.10 3.25
N GLY A 254 22.91 -52.18 2.64
CA GLY A 254 22.66 -53.44 3.30
C GLY A 254 22.98 -54.53 2.34
N ILE A 255 24.03 -55.23 2.54
CA ILE A 255 24.39 -56.59 2.17
C ILE A 255 25.93 -56.65 2.06
N ASP A 256 26.55 -57.17 2.99
CA ASP A 256 27.31 -58.38 3.27
C ASP A 256 28.27 -58.16 4.43
#